data_b52c02a1379b5c4baf9a341867993f61
#
_entry.id   b52c02a1379b5c4baf9a341867993f61
#
_cell.length_a   1.000
_cell.length_b   1.000
_cell.length_c   1.000
_cell.angle_alpha   90.00
_cell.angle_beta   90.00
_cell.angle_gamma   90.00
#
_symmetry.space_group_name_H-M   'P 1'
#
loop_
_entity.id
_entity.type
_entity.pdbx_description
1 polymer ?
#
loop_
_entity_poly.entity_id
_entity_poly.type
_entity_poly.pdbx_seq_one_letter_code
_entity_poly.pdbx_strand_id
1 'polypeptide(L)'
;MAAQPIVRESYKNPVYTYETNVMGTVNLLECVRLTPSVKSVLNVTTDKVYENREWEYGYRECDPLDGYDPYSNSKSCSELVTHSYKKSFFQERDCAVSTARAGNVIGGGDFANDRIIPDCVRAMEAGKQIGVRNPYSTRPFQHVLEPLFVYLQIAQRQYENPDFQGYYNVGPDD
;
A
#
# COMPACT_ATOMS: atom_id res chain seq x y z
N MET A 1 -1.82 -0.47 8.13
CA MET A 1 -0.57 -1.06 7.57
C MET A 1 -0.46 -2.57 7.76
N ALA A 2 -1.20 -3.19 8.67
CA ALA A 2 -1.18 -4.66 8.81
C ALA A 2 -1.69 -5.33 7.51
N ALA A 3 -0.91 -6.23 6.92
CA ALA A 3 -1.25 -6.89 5.67
C ALA A 3 -0.40 -8.16 5.46
N GLN A 4 -0.84 -9.04 4.56
CA GLN A 4 0.03 -10.03 3.94
C GLN A 4 0.73 -9.35 2.73
N PRO A 5 2.06 -9.04 2.77
CA PRO A 5 2.69 -8.17 1.78
C PRO A 5 3.50 -8.92 0.72
N ILE A 6 3.56 -10.24 0.75
CA ILE A 6 4.47 -11.05 -0.08
C ILE A 6 3.73 -11.60 -1.29
N VAL A 7 4.11 -11.14 -2.49
CA VAL A 7 3.49 -11.56 -3.76
C VAL A 7 3.55 -13.09 -3.94
N ARG A 8 4.71 -13.73 -3.72
CA ARG A 8 4.82 -15.19 -3.88
C ARG A 8 3.95 -15.98 -2.90
N GLU A 9 3.77 -15.47 -1.68
CA GLU A 9 2.87 -16.08 -0.71
C GLU A 9 1.41 -15.97 -1.14
N SER A 10 1.04 -14.86 -1.81
CA SER A 10 -0.32 -14.68 -2.33
C SER A 10 -0.71 -15.70 -3.40
N TYR A 11 0.26 -16.19 -4.18
CA TYR A 11 0.00 -17.29 -5.12
C TYR A 11 -0.15 -18.66 -4.43
N LYS A 12 0.53 -18.88 -3.30
CA LYS A 12 0.41 -20.13 -2.53
C LYS A 12 -0.88 -20.16 -1.72
N ASN A 13 -1.21 -19.03 -1.09
CA ASN A 13 -2.33 -18.89 -0.17
C ASN A 13 -3.20 -17.67 -0.52
N PRO A 14 -3.92 -17.69 -1.66
CA PRO A 14 -4.73 -16.55 -2.09
C PRO A 14 -5.87 -16.24 -1.11
N VAL A 15 -6.55 -17.24 -0.56
CA VAL A 15 -7.63 -17.04 0.42
C VAL A 15 -7.13 -16.26 1.62
N TYR A 16 -6.03 -16.68 2.25
CA TYR A 16 -5.41 -15.98 3.37
C TYR A 16 -5.05 -14.53 3.01
N THR A 17 -4.56 -14.31 1.78
CA THR A 17 -4.21 -12.96 1.30
C THR A 17 -5.43 -12.05 1.23
N TYR A 18 -6.54 -12.54 0.67
CA TYR A 18 -7.79 -11.77 0.58
C TYR A 18 -8.45 -11.58 1.96
N GLU A 19 -8.49 -12.60 2.77
CA GLU A 19 -9.00 -12.49 4.14
C GLU A 19 -8.23 -11.44 4.96
N THR A 20 -6.90 -11.47 4.89
CA THR A 20 -6.06 -10.51 5.61
C THR A 20 -6.18 -9.11 5.05
N ASN A 21 -6.07 -8.93 3.74
CA ASN A 21 -5.94 -7.61 3.13
C ASN A 21 -7.30 -6.95 2.86
N VAL A 22 -8.29 -7.70 2.41
CA VAL A 22 -9.61 -7.15 2.08
C VAL A 22 -10.51 -7.19 3.30
N MET A 23 -10.73 -8.37 3.89
CA MET A 23 -11.60 -8.47 5.06
C MET A 23 -11.02 -7.75 6.27
N GLY A 24 -9.69 -7.76 6.44
CA GLY A 24 -9.02 -6.92 7.46
C GLY A 24 -9.31 -5.44 7.28
N THR A 25 -9.34 -4.94 6.04
CA THR A 25 -9.74 -3.55 5.74
C THR A 25 -11.21 -3.30 6.06
N VAL A 26 -12.11 -4.22 5.66
CA VAL A 26 -13.55 -4.13 5.99
C VAL A 26 -13.74 -4.07 7.50
N ASN A 27 -13.14 -4.98 8.24
CA ASN A 27 -13.27 -5.06 9.70
C ASN A 27 -12.76 -3.78 10.39
N LEU A 28 -11.61 -3.24 9.93
CA LEU A 28 -11.09 -1.98 10.46
C LEU A 28 -12.05 -0.81 10.19
N LEU A 29 -12.52 -0.67 8.95
CA LEU A 29 -13.43 0.42 8.59
C LEU A 29 -14.79 0.30 9.29
N GLU A 30 -15.26 -0.92 9.55
CA GLU A 30 -16.45 -1.16 10.35
C GLU A 30 -16.23 -0.73 11.82
N CYS A 31 -15.08 -1.04 12.41
CA CYS A 31 -14.71 -0.52 13.74
C CYS A 31 -14.69 1.01 13.76
N VAL A 32 -14.13 1.65 12.72
CA VAL A 32 -14.15 3.11 12.57
C VAL A 32 -15.59 3.63 12.48
N ARG A 33 -16.45 2.97 11.68
CA ARG A 33 -17.85 3.34 11.52
C ARG A 33 -18.60 3.31 12.85
N LEU A 34 -18.29 2.36 13.70
CA LEU A 34 -18.92 2.19 15.02
C LEU A 34 -18.27 3.04 16.14
N THR A 35 -17.16 3.72 15.84
CA THR A 35 -16.41 4.51 16.83
C THR A 35 -16.42 6.01 16.47
N PRO A 36 -17.36 6.80 17.01
CA PRO A 36 -17.53 8.21 16.63
C PRO A 36 -16.34 9.11 16.96
N SER A 37 -15.46 8.72 17.87
CA SER A 37 -14.27 9.50 18.26
C SER A 37 -13.13 9.44 17.23
N VAL A 38 -13.18 8.53 16.25
CA VAL A 38 -12.17 8.45 15.19
C VAL A 38 -12.45 9.53 14.15
N LYS A 39 -11.47 10.41 13.91
CA LYS A 39 -11.57 11.55 12.99
C LYS A 39 -10.65 11.43 11.77
N SER A 40 -9.63 10.61 11.82
CA SER A 40 -8.65 10.48 10.74
C SER A 40 -8.28 9.01 10.54
N VAL A 41 -8.39 8.53 9.30
CA VAL A 41 -8.03 7.17 8.90
C VAL A 41 -7.19 7.21 7.65
N LEU A 42 -6.03 6.55 7.69
CA LEU A 42 -5.18 6.37 6.52
C LEU A 42 -5.02 4.86 6.24
N ASN A 43 -5.52 4.40 5.11
CA ASN A 43 -5.29 3.05 4.61
C ASN A 43 -4.04 3.03 3.72
N VAL A 44 -3.00 2.32 4.15
CA VAL A 44 -1.77 2.18 3.38
C VAL A 44 -1.88 0.98 2.43
N THR A 45 -1.80 1.28 1.13
CA THR A 45 -1.87 0.29 0.07
C THR A 45 -0.52 0.16 -0.65
N THR A 46 -0.46 0.17 -1.97
CA THR A 46 0.76 -0.01 -2.75
C THR A 46 0.61 0.61 -4.14
N ASP A 47 1.72 0.93 -4.80
CA ASP A 47 1.78 1.30 -6.21
C ASP A 47 1.23 0.22 -7.18
N LYS A 48 1.21 -1.05 -6.73
CA LYS A 48 0.75 -2.19 -7.53
C LYS A 48 -0.77 -2.33 -7.64
N VAL A 49 -1.52 -1.37 -7.11
CA VAL A 49 -2.99 -1.37 -7.21
C VAL A 49 -3.49 -1.03 -8.61
N TYR A 50 -2.67 -0.40 -9.43
CA TYR A 50 -3.05 0.04 -10.77
C TYR A 50 -3.07 -1.09 -11.79
N GLU A 51 -3.92 -0.94 -12.82
CA GLU A 51 -3.81 -1.71 -14.05
C GLU A 51 -2.42 -1.47 -14.68
N ASN A 52 -1.59 -2.51 -14.75
CA ASN A 52 -0.25 -2.37 -15.31
C ASN A 52 -0.29 -2.28 -16.83
N ARG A 53 0.03 -1.10 -17.39
CA ARG A 53 0.02 -0.83 -18.82
C ARG A 53 1.40 -0.82 -19.46
N GLU A 54 2.47 -1.00 -18.69
CA GLU A 54 3.86 -0.98 -19.18
C GLU A 54 4.18 0.27 -20.06
N TRP A 55 3.60 1.43 -19.70
CA TRP A 55 3.82 2.68 -20.41
C TRP A 55 4.91 3.54 -19.77
N GLU A 56 5.32 4.63 -20.49
CA GLU A 56 6.42 5.51 -20.08
C GLU A 56 6.02 6.51 -18.98
N TYR A 57 4.74 6.65 -18.68
CA TYR A 57 4.22 7.67 -17.77
C TYR A 57 4.00 7.08 -16.37
N GLY A 58 4.21 7.91 -15.34
CA GLY A 58 3.82 7.57 -13.97
C GLY A 58 2.29 7.46 -13.83
N TYR A 59 1.84 6.55 -12.96
CA TYR A 59 0.42 6.40 -12.65
C TYR A 59 -0.09 7.55 -11.79
N ARG A 60 -1.27 8.03 -12.12
CA ARG A 60 -1.98 9.07 -11.37
C ARG A 60 -3.02 8.43 -10.44
N GLU A 61 -3.41 9.14 -9.40
CA GLU A 61 -4.37 8.64 -8.42
C GLU A 61 -5.75 8.31 -9.00
N CYS A 62 -6.09 8.89 -10.16
CA CYS A 62 -7.33 8.65 -10.90
C CYS A 62 -7.25 7.49 -11.91
N ASP A 63 -6.09 6.89 -12.10
CA ASP A 63 -5.92 5.80 -13.06
C ASP A 63 -6.60 4.50 -12.55
N PRO A 64 -7.03 3.61 -13.47
CA PRO A 64 -7.77 2.39 -13.13
C PRO A 64 -7.02 1.48 -12.17
N LEU A 65 -7.76 0.90 -11.22
CA LEU A 65 -7.27 -0.05 -10.24
C LEU A 65 -7.58 -1.47 -10.70
N ASP A 66 -6.54 -2.22 -11.06
CA ASP A 66 -6.64 -3.64 -11.44
C ASP A 66 -5.30 -4.35 -11.22
N GLY A 67 -4.92 -4.55 -9.97
CA GLY A 67 -3.70 -5.28 -9.61
C GLY A 67 -3.74 -6.71 -10.14
N TYR A 68 -2.68 -7.13 -10.83
CA TYR A 68 -2.65 -8.38 -11.58
C TYR A 68 -2.56 -9.65 -10.72
N ASP A 69 -1.64 -9.68 -9.75
CA ASP A 69 -1.47 -10.84 -8.88
C ASP A 69 -2.40 -10.79 -7.64
N PRO A 70 -2.61 -11.91 -6.90
CA PRO A 70 -3.54 -11.92 -5.78
C PRO A 70 -3.21 -10.91 -4.67
N TYR A 71 -1.92 -10.60 -4.43
CA TYR A 71 -1.53 -9.54 -3.51
C TYR A 71 -1.94 -8.17 -4.04
N SER A 72 -1.51 -7.84 -5.26
CA SER A 72 -1.80 -6.55 -5.90
C SER A 72 -3.31 -6.32 -6.02
N ASN A 73 -4.05 -7.35 -6.46
CA ASN A 73 -5.51 -7.31 -6.56
C ASN A 73 -6.18 -7.14 -5.18
N SER A 74 -5.71 -7.84 -4.15
CA SER A 74 -6.25 -7.66 -2.79
C SER A 74 -6.06 -6.22 -2.28
N LYS A 75 -4.98 -5.55 -2.68
CA LYS A 75 -4.75 -4.14 -2.37
C LYS A 75 -5.64 -3.20 -3.21
N SER A 76 -5.89 -3.52 -4.48
CA SER A 76 -6.90 -2.81 -5.29
C SER A 76 -8.30 -2.96 -4.68
N CYS A 77 -8.68 -4.14 -4.23
CA CYS A 77 -9.92 -4.36 -3.50
C CYS A 77 -10.00 -3.56 -2.19
N SER A 78 -8.89 -3.47 -1.45
CA SER A 78 -8.79 -2.65 -0.23
C SER A 78 -9.03 -1.16 -0.51
N GLU A 79 -8.53 -0.64 -1.64
CA GLU A 79 -8.82 0.72 -2.13
C GLU A 79 -10.31 0.90 -2.42
N LEU A 80 -10.92 -0.04 -3.16
CA LEU A 80 -12.34 0.01 -3.52
C LEU A 80 -13.26 -0.09 -2.30
N VAL A 81 -12.91 -0.94 -1.33
CA VAL A 81 -13.61 -1.02 -0.05
C VAL A 81 -13.52 0.32 0.69
N THR A 82 -12.32 0.89 0.79
CA THR A 82 -12.11 2.19 1.44
C THR A 82 -12.93 3.30 0.77
N HIS A 83 -12.95 3.34 -0.58
CA HIS A 83 -13.76 4.27 -1.34
C HIS A 83 -15.25 4.10 -1.07
N SER A 84 -15.74 2.85 -1.05
CA SER A 84 -17.13 2.54 -0.75
C SER A 84 -17.55 3.01 0.63
N TYR A 85 -16.75 2.69 1.67
CA TYR A 85 -17.02 3.12 3.04
C TYR A 85 -16.98 4.64 3.18
N LYS A 86 -15.98 5.30 2.56
CA LYS A 86 -15.89 6.76 2.54
C LYS A 86 -17.17 7.40 2.01
N LYS A 87 -17.66 6.92 0.86
CA LYS A 87 -18.88 7.47 0.24
C LYS A 87 -20.16 7.11 0.96
N SER A 88 -20.24 5.90 1.50
CA SER A 88 -21.51 5.40 2.08
C SER A 88 -21.71 5.80 3.53
N PHE A 89 -20.63 5.99 4.31
CA PHE A 89 -20.72 6.09 5.77
C PHE A 89 -19.98 7.29 6.37
N PHE A 90 -19.01 7.89 5.64
CA PHE A 90 -18.16 8.93 6.21
C PHE A 90 -18.36 10.33 5.62
N GLN A 91 -19.18 10.47 4.57
CA GLN A 91 -19.42 11.80 3.94
C GLN A 91 -20.02 12.83 4.90
N GLU A 92 -20.95 12.39 5.76
CA GLU A 92 -21.66 13.27 6.71
C GLU A 92 -21.06 13.22 8.12
N ARG A 93 -19.90 12.56 8.28
CA ARG A 93 -19.20 12.42 9.54
C ARG A 93 -17.92 13.28 9.57
N ASP A 94 -17.60 13.77 10.75
CA ASP A 94 -16.29 14.36 11.04
C ASP A 94 -15.19 13.27 11.14
N CYS A 95 -15.01 12.54 10.02
CA CYS A 95 -14.03 11.47 9.89
C CYS A 95 -13.45 11.47 8.47
N ALA A 96 -12.24 11.98 8.33
CA ALA A 96 -11.51 12.00 7.08
C ALA A 96 -10.85 10.64 6.79
N VAL A 97 -11.04 10.12 5.58
CA VAL A 97 -10.51 8.82 5.16
C VAL A 97 -9.70 8.97 3.88
N SER A 98 -8.45 8.52 3.92
CA SER A 98 -7.52 8.57 2.79
C SER A 98 -6.88 7.21 2.53
N THR A 99 -6.32 7.05 1.32
CA THR A 99 -5.39 5.97 0.99
C THR A 99 -4.04 6.52 0.59
N ALA A 100 -2.97 5.75 0.83
CA ALA A 100 -1.62 6.07 0.42
C ALA A 100 -0.99 4.88 -0.29
N ARG A 101 -0.52 5.11 -1.52
CA ARG A 101 0.02 4.12 -2.45
C ARG A 101 1.52 4.33 -2.57
N ALA A 102 2.30 3.62 -1.77
CA ALA A 102 3.74 3.70 -1.83
C ALA A 102 4.33 2.61 -2.73
N GLY A 103 5.45 2.95 -3.37
CA GLY A 103 6.27 2.02 -4.14
C GLY A 103 7.16 1.14 -3.27
N ASN A 104 8.36 0.83 -3.78
CA ASN A 104 9.31 -0.01 -3.06
C ASN A 104 9.96 0.75 -1.90
N VAL A 105 9.83 0.21 -0.70
CA VAL A 105 10.37 0.80 0.53
C VAL A 105 11.56 -0.01 1.02
N ILE A 106 12.65 0.67 1.36
CA ILE A 106 13.89 0.07 1.88
C ILE A 106 14.11 0.57 3.32
N GLY A 107 14.44 -0.33 4.22
CA GLY A 107 14.78 0.00 5.61
C GLY A 107 15.49 -1.15 6.30
N GLY A 108 16.10 -0.85 7.42
CA GLY A 108 16.71 -1.86 8.28
C GLY A 108 15.66 -2.81 8.86
N GLY A 109 16.09 -4.05 9.20
CA GLY A 109 15.22 -5.05 9.83
C GLY A 109 14.27 -5.79 8.90
N ASP A 110 14.38 -5.62 7.59
CA ASP A 110 13.63 -6.42 6.61
C ASP A 110 14.37 -7.73 6.33
N PHE A 111 13.84 -8.83 6.83
CA PHE A 111 14.37 -10.18 6.62
C PHE A 111 13.48 -11.04 5.72
N ALA A 112 12.49 -10.43 5.05
CA ALA A 112 11.56 -11.18 4.21
C ALA A 112 12.27 -11.84 3.02
N ASN A 113 11.84 -13.06 2.68
CA ASN A 113 12.29 -13.76 1.49
C ASN A 113 11.69 -13.13 0.24
N ASP A 114 12.35 -13.36 -0.89
CA ASP A 114 11.89 -12.91 -2.21
C ASP A 114 11.80 -11.38 -2.38
N ARG A 115 12.50 -10.64 -1.53
CA ARG A 115 12.74 -9.20 -1.68
C ARG A 115 14.18 -8.94 -2.08
N ILE A 116 14.37 -8.03 -3.06
CA ILE A 116 15.68 -7.82 -3.68
C ILE A 116 16.76 -7.44 -2.68
N ILE A 117 16.51 -6.47 -1.79
CA ILE A 117 17.53 -6.00 -0.85
C ILE A 117 17.90 -7.06 0.20
N PRO A 118 16.95 -7.69 0.93
CA PRO A 118 17.26 -8.80 1.81
C PRO A 118 17.95 -9.99 1.10
N ASP A 119 17.55 -10.29 -0.14
CA ASP A 119 18.17 -11.38 -0.92
C ASP A 119 19.62 -11.04 -1.30
N CYS A 120 19.92 -9.78 -1.66
CA CYS A 120 21.28 -9.31 -1.90
C CYS A 120 22.15 -9.44 -0.65
N VAL A 121 21.66 -9.00 0.52
CA VAL A 121 22.39 -9.10 1.78
C VAL A 121 22.71 -10.56 2.10
N ARG A 122 21.71 -11.46 2.03
CA ARG A 122 21.94 -12.91 2.24
C ARG A 122 22.94 -13.52 1.28
N ALA A 123 22.91 -13.12 0.01
CA ALA A 123 23.86 -13.61 -0.98
C ALA A 123 25.28 -13.14 -0.68
N MET A 124 25.46 -11.88 -0.29
CA MET A 124 26.76 -11.31 0.12
C MET A 124 27.32 -12.02 1.36
N GLU A 125 26.50 -12.19 2.41
CA GLU A 125 26.90 -12.89 3.64
C GLU A 125 27.30 -14.35 3.37
N ALA A 126 26.63 -15.01 2.43
CA ALA A 126 26.92 -16.38 2.04
C ALA A 126 28.07 -16.51 1.00
N GLY A 127 28.70 -15.40 0.58
CA GLY A 127 29.70 -15.40 -0.49
C GLY A 127 29.18 -15.90 -1.84
N LYS A 128 27.89 -15.76 -2.11
CA LYS A 128 27.22 -16.23 -3.33
C LYS A 128 27.00 -15.06 -4.31
N GLN A 129 26.89 -15.41 -5.59
CA GLN A 129 26.51 -14.44 -6.61
C GLN A 129 25.08 -13.93 -6.38
N ILE A 130 24.89 -12.61 -6.52
CA ILE A 130 23.57 -11.98 -6.45
C ILE A 130 22.81 -12.28 -7.74
N GLY A 131 21.66 -12.98 -7.61
CA GLY A 131 20.78 -13.28 -8.73
C GLY A 131 19.67 -12.26 -8.85
N VAL A 132 19.64 -11.50 -9.95
CA VAL A 132 18.57 -10.54 -10.26
C VAL A 132 17.65 -11.14 -11.33
N ARG A 133 16.37 -11.30 -11.01
CA ARG A 133 15.39 -11.96 -11.89
C ARG A 133 14.97 -11.12 -13.08
N ASN A 134 14.80 -9.83 -12.87
CA ASN A 134 14.45 -8.85 -13.90
C ASN A 134 15.29 -7.58 -13.74
N PRO A 135 16.50 -7.54 -14.34
CA PRO A 135 17.42 -6.41 -14.16
C PRO A 135 16.99 -5.13 -14.87
N TYR A 136 16.03 -5.21 -15.78
CA TYR A 136 15.56 -4.05 -16.55
C TYR A 136 14.29 -3.41 -15.94
N SER A 137 13.76 -3.97 -14.85
CA SER A 137 12.58 -3.43 -14.19
C SER A 137 12.93 -2.16 -13.42
N THR A 138 12.31 -1.06 -13.77
CA THR A 138 12.37 0.20 -12.99
C THR A 138 11.47 0.08 -11.76
N ARG A 139 11.93 0.63 -10.63
CA ARG A 139 11.18 0.62 -9.35
C ARG A 139 11.45 1.90 -8.58
N PRO A 140 10.41 2.55 -8.02
CA PRO A 140 10.55 3.76 -7.22
C PRO A 140 11.00 3.39 -5.80
N PHE A 141 12.29 3.16 -5.60
CA PHE A 141 12.84 2.86 -4.28
C PHE A 141 12.93 4.12 -3.42
N GLN A 142 12.48 4.03 -2.19
CA GLN A 142 12.57 5.10 -1.20
C GLN A 142 12.92 4.55 0.19
N HIS A 143 13.57 5.37 1.01
CA HIS A 143 13.87 5.00 2.38
C HIS A 143 12.60 4.99 3.23
N VAL A 144 12.47 4.02 4.16
CA VAL A 144 11.25 3.80 4.97
C VAL A 144 10.77 5.05 5.73
N LEU A 145 11.67 5.93 6.13
CA LEU A 145 11.30 7.16 6.84
C LEU A 145 10.55 8.17 5.97
N GLU A 146 10.77 8.15 4.65
CA GLU A 146 10.08 9.06 3.72
C GLU A 146 8.57 8.77 3.65
N PRO A 147 8.12 7.57 3.28
CA PRO A 147 6.69 7.30 3.26
C PRO A 147 6.06 7.35 4.65
N LEU A 148 6.76 6.96 5.72
CA LEU A 148 6.24 7.08 7.08
C LEU A 148 5.98 8.54 7.47
N PHE A 149 6.89 9.45 7.11
CA PHE A 149 6.70 10.88 7.34
C PHE A 149 5.47 11.40 6.59
N VAL A 150 5.33 11.04 5.30
CA VAL A 150 4.17 11.43 4.49
C VAL A 150 2.86 10.86 5.07
N TYR A 151 2.86 9.60 5.54
CA TYR A 151 1.67 9.01 6.16
C TYR A 151 1.23 9.76 7.42
N LEU A 152 2.19 10.14 8.26
CA LEU A 152 1.90 10.94 9.47
C LEU A 152 1.39 12.33 9.10
N GLN A 153 1.98 12.97 8.08
CA GLN A 153 1.50 14.26 7.59
C GLN A 153 0.07 14.18 7.04
N ILE A 154 -0.25 13.17 6.21
CA ILE A 154 -1.62 12.98 5.71
C ILE A 154 -2.59 12.81 6.88
N ALA A 155 -2.24 11.93 7.84
CA ALA A 155 -3.09 11.66 8.99
C ALA A 155 -3.32 12.89 9.85
N GLN A 156 -2.30 13.72 10.06
CA GLN A 156 -2.39 14.97 10.81
C GLN A 156 -3.19 16.01 10.03
N ARG A 157 -2.83 16.27 8.77
CA ARG A 157 -3.48 17.30 7.95
C ARG A 157 -4.97 17.05 7.78
N GLN A 158 -5.37 15.83 7.48
CA GLN A 158 -6.79 15.50 7.35
C GLN A 158 -7.55 15.48 8.69
N TYR A 159 -6.85 15.27 9.82
CA TYR A 159 -7.43 15.44 11.16
C TYR A 159 -7.72 16.92 11.44
N GLU A 160 -6.82 17.82 11.07
CA GLU A 160 -6.95 19.27 11.25
C GLU A 160 -7.96 19.88 10.25
N ASN A 161 -7.97 19.41 9.02
CA ASN A 161 -8.89 19.84 7.96
C ASN A 161 -9.29 18.65 7.06
N PRO A 162 -10.54 18.19 7.12
CA PRO A 162 -11.04 17.07 6.31
C PRO A 162 -10.90 17.25 4.79
N ASP A 163 -10.71 18.46 4.27
CA ASP A 163 -10.50 18.71 2.84
C ASP A 163 -9.21 18.10 2.31
N PHE A 164 -8.25 17.76 3.19
CA PHE A 164 -7.05 17.02 2.83
C PHE A 164 -7.26 15.51 2.68
N GLN A 165 -8.49 15.01 2.84
CA GLN A 165 -8.76 13.61 2.56
C GLN A 165 -8.69 13.29 1.07
N GLY A 166 -7.97 12.22 0.70
CA GLY A 166 -7.76 11.91 -0.71
C GLY A 166 -7.12 10.54 -0.96
N TYR A 167 -6.72 10.37 -2.19
CA TYR A 167 -5.91 9.24 -2.64
C TYR A 167 -4.54 9.80 -3.00
N TYR A 168 -3.47 9.22 -2.49
CA TYR A 168 -2.12 9.77 -2.61
C TYR A 168 -1.15 8.74 -3.14
N ASN A 169 -0.44 9.07 -4.22
CA ASN A 169 0.77 8.37 -4.57
C ASN A 169 1.91 8.88 -3.69
N VAL A 170 2.71 7.96 -3.17
CA VAL A 170 3.84 8.28 -2.29
C VAL A 170 5.10 7.63 -2.87
N GLY A 171 5.97 8.44 -3.41
CA GLY A 171 7.20 8.02 -4.06
C GLY A 171 8.28 9.10 -4.00
N PRO A 172 9.50 8.80 -4.46
CA PRO A 172 10.53 9.81 -4.62
C PRO A 172 10.11 10.81 -5.68
N ASP A 173 10.62 12.03 -5.59
CA ASP A 173 10.59 13.01 -6.67
C ASP A 173 11.57 12.54 -7.76
N ASP A 174 11.12 12.45 -9.02
CA ASP A 174 11.95 12.08 -10.17
C ASP A 174 12.79 13.26 -10.67
#